data_0a802444a75af264831434fa5b09b784
#
_entry.id   0a802444a75af264831434fa5b09b784
#
_cell.length_a   1.000
_cell.length_b   1.000
_cell.length_c   1.000
_cell.angle_alpha   90.00
_cell.angle_beta   90.00
_cell.angle_gamma   90.00
#
_symmetry.space_group_name_H-M   'P 1'
#
loop_
_entity.id
_entity.type
_entity.pdbx_description
1 polymer ?
#
loop_
_entity_poly.entity_id
_entity_poly.type
_entity_poly.pdbx_seq_one_letter_code
_entity_poly.pdbx_strand_id
1 'polypeptide(L)'
;MRKLRRREEGSLVLEEGDDDEGSRRWLRLDEDAIRLGYHSPPCTLDAQQFGQVVLKMAPYHLTLGDLDYDHLEVVYGFDLEYQGNHDQLVADTLFSEGPLAGLLTHESVTHAIDVQPFLGVSVSESCDTQVYVEIKSHTSAYEIRTQQYDAQQLSVFLTARKYWGITESESLGDVHRALTAIAEEWAAERIVPLVVNPLAQAIASGR
;
A
#
# COMPACT_ATOMS: atom_id res chain seq x y z
N MET A 1 8.99 -16.00 -18.08
CA MET A 1 9.72 -15.23 -19.13
C MET A 1 9.63 -13.76 -18.78
N ARG A 2 10.76 -13.05 -18.72
CA ARG A 2 10.80 -11.62 -18.37
C ARG A 2 10.41 -10.78 -19.58
N LYS A 3 9.51 -9.80 -19.39
CA LYS A 3 9.09 -8.89 -20.46
C LYS A 3 9.51 -7.47 -20.09
N LEU A 4 10.32 -6.83 -20.96
CA LEU A 4 10.62 -5.40 -20.88
C LEU A 4 9.61 -4.67 -21.77
N ARG A 5 8.89 -3.70 -21.22
CA ARG A 5 7.94 -2.86 -21.94
C ARG A 5 8.25 -1.39 -21.70
N ARG A 6 8.11 -0.58 -22.74
CA ARG A 6 8.04 0.87 -22.62
C ARG A 6 6.57 1.27 -22.70
N ARG A 7 6.10 2.02 -21.72
CA ARG A 7 4.74 2.58 -21.73
C ARG A 7 4.72 3.90 -22.51
N GLU A 8 3.54 4.30 -22.98
CA GLU A 8 3.33 5.56 -23.72
C GLU A 8 3.79 6.80 -22.93
N GLU A 9 3.69 6.75 -21.60
CA GLU A 9 4.16 7.77 -20.66
C GLU A 9 5.70 7.88 -20.54
N GLY A 10 6.46 7.04 -21.28
CA GLY A 10 7.92 7.03 -21.23
C GLY A 10 8.53 6.09 -20.18
N SER A 11 7.74 5.58 -19.23
CA SER A 11 8.23 4.67 -18.20
C SER A 11 8.69 3.32 -18.77
N LEU A 12 9.73 2.75 -18.17
CA LEU A 12 10.23 1.41 -18.49
C LEU A 12 9.74 0.43 -17.42
N VAL A 13 9.10 -0.65 -17.84
CA VAL A 13 8.61 -1.69 -16.94
C VAL A 13 9.23 -3.03 -17.31
N LEU A 14 9.86 -3.66 -16.32
CA LEU A 14 10.37 -5.02 -16.39
C LEU A 14 9.47 -5.91 -15.51
N GLU A 15 8.76 -6.85 -16.11
CA GLU A 15 7.84 -7.76 -15.41
C GLU A 15 8.24 -9.21 -15.65
N GLU A 16 8.10 -10.04 -14.63
CA GLU A 16 8.09 -11.49 -14.81
C GLU A 16 6.75 -11.91 -15.42
N GLY A 17 6.75 -12.98 -16.21
CA GLY A 17 5.49 -13.58 -16.66
C GLY A 17 4.77 -14.20 -15.46
N ASP A 18 3.45 -14.27 -15.55
CA ASP A 18 2.66 -14.98 -14.55
C ASP A 18 3.16 -16.43 -14.50
N ASP A 19 3.54 -16.89 -13.31
CA ASP A 19 3.73 -18.29 -13.02
C ASP A 19 2.41 -18.91 -12.56
N ASP A 20 2.36 -20.23 -12.44
CA ASP A 20 1.15 -20.97 -12.09
C ASP A 20 0.63 -20.63 -10.68
N GLU A 21 1.41 -19.92 -9.85
CA GLU A 21 1.08 -19.55 -8.48
C GLU A 21 0.64 -18.06 -8.34
N GLY A 22 0.65 -17.30 -9.45
CA GLY A 22 0.29 -15.88 -9.43
C GLY A 22 1.33 -14.98 -8.79
N SER A 23 2.50 -15.54 -8.43
CA SER A 23 3.62 -14.80 -7.84
C SER A 23 4.39 -14.05 -8.92
N ARG A 24 4.57 -12.73 -8.77
CA ARG A 24 5.17 -11.90 -9.83
C ARG A 24 5.98 -10.74 -9.29
N ARG A 25 7.22 -10.63 -9.78
CA ARG A 25 8.09 -9.46 -9.55
C ARG A 25 8.01 -8.48 -10.71
N TRP A 26 8.05 -7.21 -10.38
CA TRP A 26 8.13 -6.15 -11.38
C TRP A 26 9.05 -5.02 -10.90
N LEU A 27 9.64 -4.32 -11.86
CA LEU A 27 10.44 -3.10 -11.67
C LEU A 27 9.95 -2.07 -12.69
N ARG A 28 9.69 -0.87 -12.23
CA ARG A 28 9.31 0.27 -13.05
C ARG A 28 10.26 1.43 -12.80
N LEU A 29 10.77 1.98 -13.90
CA LEU A 29 11.55 3.21 -13.90
C LEU A 29 10.69 4.31 -14.51
N ASP A 30 10.36 5.29 -13.69
CA ASP A 30 9.69 6.52 -14.08
C ASP A 30 10.74 7.64 -14.18
N GLU A 31 10.35 8.83 -14.63
CA GLU A 31 11.23 9.97 -14.75
C GLU A 31 11.77 10.42 -13.37
N ASP A 32 10.93 10.30 -12.34
CA ASP A 32 11.16 10.79 -10.98
C ASP A 32 11.22 9.69 -9.91
N ALA A 33 11.05 8.42 -10.28
CA ALA A 33 10.96 7.35 -9.30
C ALA A 33 11.42 5.99 -9.84
N ILE A 34 11.97 5.19 -8.94
CA ILE A 34 12.17 3.75 -9.12
C ILE A 34 11.13 3.05 -8.25
N ARG A 35 10.26 2.25 -8.88
CA ARG A 35 9.27 1.45 -8.18
C ARG A 35 9.53 -0.02 -8.45
N LEU A 36 9.42 -0.82 -7.41
CA LEU A 36 9.53 -2.27 -7.54
C LEU A 36 8.48 -2.93 -6.65
N GLY A 37 8.06 -4.11 -7.03
CA GLY A 37 7.08 -4.83 -6.26
C GLY A 37 7.15 -6.33 -6.47
N TYR A 38 6.63 -7.03 -5.50
CA TYR A 38 6.48 -8.46 -5.52
C TYR A 38 5.03 -8.79 -5.14
N HIS A 39 4.24 -9.13 -6.13
CA HIS A 39 2.86 -9.56 -5.91
C HIS A 39 2.85 -10.99 -5.40
N SER A 40 2.09 -11.26 -4.34
CA SER A 40 1.99 -12.59 -3.69
C SER A 40 3.35 -13.28 -3.51
N PRO A 41 4.32 -12.66 -2.79
CA PRO A 41 5.61 -13.29 -2.57
C PRO A 41 5.45 -14.57 -1.76
N PRO A 42 6.25 -15.62 -2.00
CA PRO A 42 6.23 -16.84 -1.19
C PRO A 42 6.47 -16.58 0.30
N CYS A 43 7.30 -15.60 0.60
CA CYS A 43 7.50 -15.06 1.94
C CYS A 43 7.99 -13.60 1.89
N THR A 44 7.87 -12.87 2.99
CA THR A 44 8.33 -11.47 3.09
C THR A 44 9.83 -11.33 2.87
N LEU A 45 10.63 -12.33 3.25
CA LEU A 45 12.07 -12.34 3.04
C LEU A 45 12.46 -12.29 1.56
N ASP A 46 11.71 -12.98 0.68
CA ASP A 46 11.97 -12.95 -0.76
C ASP A 46 11.72 -11.57 -1.36
N ALA A 47 10.66 -10.90 -0.91
CA ALA A 47 10.37 -9.53 -1.30
C ALA A 47 11.46 -8.56 -0.81
N GLN A 48 11.90 -8.71 0.43
CA GLN A 48 12.98 -7.92 1.01
C GLN A 48 14.31 -8.11 0.25
N GLN A 49 14.68 -9.35 -0.05
CA GLN A 49 15.90 -9.64 -0.82
C GLN A 49 15.84 -9.05 -2.22
N PHE A 50 14.70 -9.12 -2.89
CA PHE A 50 14.51 -8.49 -4.19
C PHE A 50 14.70 -6.98 -4.11
N GLY A 51 14.10 -6.32 -3.12
CA GLY A 51 14.29 -4.88 -2.86
C GLY A 51 15.75 -4.52 -2.64
N GLN A 52 16.46 -5.27 -1.78
CA GLN A 52 17.86 -5.03 -1.48
C GLN A 52 18.78 -5.17 -2.71
N VAL A 53 18.54 -6.17 -3.57
CA VAL A 53 19.33 -6.34 -4.81
C VAL A 53 19.15 -5.14 -5.72
N VAL A 54 17.91 -4.68 -5.94
CA VAL A 54 17.64 -3.53 -6.81
C VAL A 54 18.26 -2.26 -6.22
N LEU A 55 18.04 -1.98 -4.94
CA LEU A 55 18.56 -0.78 -4.28
C LEU A 55 20.09 -0.73 -4.22
N LYS A 56 20.75 -1.88 -4.12
CA LYS A 56 22.22 -1.95 -4.19
C LYS A 56 22.75 -1.61 -5.59
N MET A 57 22.01 -1.99 -6.63
CA MET A 57 22.47 -1.83 -8.01
C MET A 57 22.04 -0.51 -8.64
N ALA A 58 20.91 0.04 -8.25
CA ALA A 58 20.32 1.24 -8.85
C ALA A 58 21.27 2.46 -8.83
N PRO A 59 21.94 2.83 -7.73
CA PRO A 59 22.83 3.97 -7.70
C PRO A 59 23.95 3.87 -8.73
N TYR A 60 24.53 2.69 -8.86
CA TYR A 60 25.63 2.46 -9.82
C TYR A 60 25.16 2.52 -11.28
N HIS A 61 24.04 1.86 -11.60
CA HIS A 61 23.58 1.75 -12.99
C HIS A 61 22.83 2.99 -13.48
N LEU A 62 22.26 3.77 -12.58
CA LEU A 62 21.51 4.98 -12.90
C LEU A 62 22.29 6.26 -12.55
N THR A 63 23.53 6.10 -12.04
CA THR A 63 24.41 7.23 -11.68
C THR A 63 23.74 8.15 -10.64
N LEU A 64 23.06 7.56 -9.65
CA LEU A 64 22.38 8.29 -8.59
C LEU A 64 23.36 8.63 -7.45
N GLY A 65 23.34 9.89 -7.02
CA GLY A 65 24.05 10.37 -5.84
C GLY A 65 23.11 10.63 -4.67
N ASP A 66 23.66 11.01 -3.52
CA ASP A 66 22.89 11.22 -2.29
C ASP A 66 21.86 12.37 -2.39
N LEU A 67 22.05 13.30 -3.34
CA LEU A 67 21.13 14.41 -3.59
C LEU A 67 19.98 14.07 -4.54
N ASP A 68 20.00 12.88 -5.13
CA ASP A 68 18.96 12.43 -6.07
C ASP A 68 17.82 11.70 -5.38
N TYR A 69 17.93 11.50 -4.04
CA TYR A 69 16.90 10.83 -3.26
C TYR A 69 16.13 11.84 -2.41
N ASP A 70 14.82 11.86 -2.54
CA ASP A 70 13.93 12.59 -1.65
C ASP A 70 13.48 11.70 -0.49
N HIS A 71 13.02 10.51 -0.80
CA HIS A 71 12.60 9.52 0.19
C HIS A 71 12.74 8.08 -0.33
N LEU A 72 12.73 7.14 0.61
CA LEU A 72 12.52 5.72 0.37
C LEU A 72 11.27 5.27 1.09
N GLU A 73 10.48 4.43 0.46
CA GLU A 73 9.31 3.82 1.10
C GLU A 73 9.22 2.32 0.87
N VAL A 74 8.67 1.64 1.87
CA VAL A 74 8.26 0.24 1.81
C VAL A 74 6.75 0.20 1.99
N VAL A 75 6.05 -0.44 1.06
CA VAL A 75 4.60 -0.51 1.03
C VAL A 75 4.15 -1.97 1.14
N TYR A 76 3.26 -2.26 2.08
CA TYR A 76 2.53 -3.53 2.19
C TYR A 76 1.09 -3.29 1.78
N GLY A 77 0.61 -4.07 0.80
CA GLY A 77 -0.77 -4.04 0.33
C GLY A 77 -1.52 -5.30 0.78
N PHE A 78 -2.73 -5.11 1.27
CA PHE A 78 -3.67 -6.18 1.63
C PHE A 78 -4.93 -5.96 0.82
N ASP A 79 -5.20 -6.89 -0.11
CA ASP A 79 -6.36 -6.82 -0.98
C ASP A 79 -7.44 -7.79 -0.48
N LEU A 80 -8.65 -7.25 -0.28
CA LEU A 80 -9.84 -7.98 0.12
C LEU A 80 -10.85 -7.93 -1.01
N GLU A 81 -11.23 -9.07 -1.55
CA GLU A 81 -12.27 -9.13 -2.59
C GLU A 81 -13.65 -8.97 -1.95
N TYR A 82 -14.42 -7.99 -2.44
CA TYR A 82 -15.77 -7.72 -1.94
C TYR A 82 -16.70 -7.28 -3.07
N GLN A 83 -17.93 -7.81 -3.02
CA GLN A 83 -19.01 -7.46 -3.95
C GLN A 83 -20.09 -6.67 -3.20
N GLY A 84 -19.88 -5.37 -3.06
CA GLY A 84 -20.78 -4.49 -2.32
C GLY A 84 -20.27 -3.06 -2.28
N ASN A 85 -20.92 -2.21 -1.49
CA ASN A 85 -20.45 -0.86 -1.26
C ASN A 85 -19.24 -0.87 -0.31
N HIS A 86 -18.04 -0.69 -0.84
CA HIS A 86 -16.78 -0.67 -0.07
C HIS A 86 -16.77 0.47 0.96
N ASP A 87 -17.30 1.65 0.60
CA ASP A 87 -17.32 2.80 1.48
C ASP A 87 -18.26 2.57 2.68
N GLN A 88 -19.40 1.91 2.45
CA GLN A 88 -20.31 1.51 3.51
C GLN A 88 -19.68 0.47 4.43
N LEU A 89 -19.00 -0.54 3.85
CA LEU A 89 -18.29 -1.56 4.63
C LEU A 89 -17.23 -0.93 5.54
N VAL A 90 -16.44 0.01 5.02
CA VAL A 90 -15.42 0.73 5.79
C VAL A 90 -16.06 1.57 6.88
N ALA A 91 -17.14 2.33 6.57
CA ALA A 91 -17.87 3.15 7.53
C ALA A 91 -18.41 2.32 8.70
N ASP A 92 -19.11 1.23 8.37
CA ASP A 92 -19.78 0.38 9.37
C ASP A 92 -18.78 -0.42 10.21
N THR A 93 -17.64 -0.79 9.62
CA THR A 93 -16.66 -1.64 10.32
C THR A 93 -15.71 -0.83 11.18
N LEU A 94 -15.20 0.31 10.68
CA LEU A 94 -14.11 1.04 11.33
C LEU A 94 -14.59 2.32 12.02
N PHE A 95 -15.77 2.85 11.66
CA PHE A 95 -16.25 4.13 12.17
C PHE A 95 -17.65 4.04 12.82
N SER A 96 -18.17 2.84 13.10
CA SER A 96 -19.46 2.66 13.75
C SER A 96 -19.49 3.17 15.20
N GLU A 97 -18.32 3.34 15.81
CA GLU A 97 -18.16 3.86 17.15
C GLU A 97 -17.34 5.15 17.15
N GLY A 98 -17.56 6.01 18.14
CA GLY A 98 -16.81 7.25 18.31
C GLY A 98 -17.42 8.48 17.62
N PRO A 99 -16.71 9.62 17.62
CA PRO A 99 -17.28 10.91 17.18
C PRO A 99 -17.71 10.95 15.71
N LEU A 100 -17.05 10.20 14.83
CA LEU A 100 -17.36 10.18 13.41
C LEU A 100 -18.55 9.29 13.06
N ALA A 101 -18.96 8.40 13.96
CA ALA A 101 -20.14 7.56 13.76
C ALA A 101 -21.39 8.39 13.43
N GLY A 102 -21.59 9.50 14.15
CA GLY A 102 -22.73 10.40 13.92
C GLY A 102 -22.76 11.06 12.53
N LEU A 103 -21.65 11.10 11.81
CA LEU A 103 -21.59 11.59 10.43
C LEU A 103 -21.91 10.51 9.41
N LEU A 104 -21.46 9.27 9.66
CA LEU A 104 -21.46 8.19 8.68
C LEU A 104 -22.64 7.24 8.83
N THR A 105 -23.19 7.12 10.05
CA THR A 105 -24.25 6.15 10.39
C THR A 105 -25.54 6.80 10.92
N HIS A 106 -25.71 8.12 10.74
CA HIS A 106 -26.92 8.81 11.16
C HIS A 106 -28.13 8.38 10.32
N GLU A 107 -29.33 8.36 10.91
CA GLU A 107 -30.58 7.93 10.25
C GLU A 107 -30.89 8.68 8.94
N SER A 108 -30.36 9.90 8.76
CA SER A 108 -30.53 10.68 7.54
C SER A 108 -29.51 10.28 6.44
N VAL A 109 -28.48 9.47 6.76
CA VAL A 109 -27.48 8.99 5.81
C VAL A 109 -28.00 7.72 5.16
N THR A 110 -28.20 7.73 3.87
CA THR A 110 -28.70 6.57 3.11
C THR A 110 -27.59 5.64 2.66
N HIS A 111 -26.45 6.20 2.29
CA HIS A 111 -25.27 5.44 1.82
C HIS A 111 -23.99 6.22 2.05
N ALA A 112 -22.91 5.53 2.43
CA ALA A 112 -21.58 6.05 2.35
C ALA A 112 -21.11 6.02 0.87
N ILE A 113 -20.45 7.09 0.41
CA ILE A 113 -20.05 7.27 -1.00
C ILE A 113 -18.56 7.55 -1.21
N ASP A 114 -17.84 7.92 -0.17
CA ASP A 114 -16.39 8.18 -0.19
C ASP A 114 -15.87 8.13 1.25
N VAL A 115 -15.49 6.94 1.68
CA VAL A 115 -14.89 6.68 3.00
C VAL A 115 -13.55 5.98 2.81
N GLN A 116 -12.54 6.77 2.47
CA GLN A 116 -11.18 6.33 2.18
C GLN A 116 -10.22 6.96 3.20
N PRO A 117 -10.13 6.43 4.43
CA PRO A 117 -9.27 7.01 5.45
C PRO A 117 -7.80 6.95 5.03
N PHE A 118 -7.12 8.10 5.21
CA PHE A 118 -5.69 8.24 5.08
C PHE A 118 -5.14 8.81 6.38
N LEU A 119 -4.30 8.03 7.07
CA LEU A 119 -3.72 8.37 8.37
C LEU A 119 -2.21 8.31 8.28
N GLY A 120 -1.53 9.32 8.82
CA GLY A 120 -0.08 9.36 8.88
C GLY A 120 0.41 9.72 10.28
N VAL A 121 1.46 9.04 10.73
CA VAL A 121 2.12 9.31 12.01
C VAL A 121 3.63 9.30 11.84
N SER A 122 4.33 10.07 12.67
CA SER A 122 5.78 9.97 12.78
C SER A 122 6.16 8.88 13.78
N VAL A 123 7.18 8.10 13.45
CA VAL A 123 7.79 7.10 14.32
C VAL A 123 9.21 7.47 14.75
N SER A 124 9.67 8.67 14.35
CA SER A 124 10.93 9.28 14.81
C SER A 124 10.68 10.65 15.40
N GLU A 125 11.55 11.08 16.33
CA GLU A 125 11.46 12.42 16.94
C GLU A 125 11.72 13.54 15.91
N SER A 126 12.58 13.28 14.92
CA SER A 126 12.90 14.19 13.81
C SER A 126 11.80 14.29 12.76
N CYS A 127 10.75 13.47 12.84
CA CYS A 127 9.68 13.34 11.85
C CYS A 127 10.16 12.93 10.44
N ASP A 128 11.36 12.43 10.29
CA ASP A 128 11.91 11.95 9.03
C ASP A 128 11.45 10.54 8.68
N THR A 129 11.05 9.75 9.68
CA THR A 129 10.51 8.41 9.50
C THR A 129 9.03 8.39 9.87
N GLN A 130 8.21 8.01 8.91
CA GLN A 130 6.75 8.13 8.99
C GLN A 130 6.08 6.84 8.56
N VAL A 131 4.91 6.57 9.14
CA VAL A 131 4.06 5.45 8.76
C VAL A 131 2.70 5.98 8.33
N TYR A 132 2.23 5.50 7.19
CA TYR A 132 0.91 5.84 6.64
C TYR A 132 0.06 4.59 6.48
N VAL A 133 -1.24 4.76 6.72
CA VAL A 133 -2.25 3.74 6.46
C VAL A 133 -3.30 4.37 5.55
N GLU A 134 -3.56 3.72 4.45
CA GLU A 134 -4.54 4.16 3.45
C GLU A 134 -5.50 3.02 3.13
N ILE A 135 -6.80 3.31 3.08
CA ILE A 135 -7.80 2.36 2.59
C ILE A 135 -8.38 2.94 1.30
N LYS A 136 -8.33 2.15 0.23
CA LYS A 136 -8.85 2.53 -1.10
C LYS A 136 -10.06 1.68 -1.46
N SER A 137 -11.18 2.35 -1.63
CA SER A 137 -12.39 1.78 -2.21
C SER A 137 -12.40 1.97 -3.73
N HIS A 138 -13.20 1.15 -4.42
CA HIS A 138 -13.43 1.28 -5.85
C HIS A 138 -14.92 1.41 -6.20
N THR A 139 -15.78 1.59 -5.20
CA THR A 139 -17.22 1.72 -5.41
C THR A 139 -17.54 3.04 -6.11
N SER A 140 -18.24 2.96 -7.21
CA SER A 140 -18.69 4.12 -7.96
C SER A 140 -20.08 4.59 -7.51
N ALA A 141 -20.37 5.88 -7.70
CA ALA A 141 -21.70 6.43 -7.43
C ALA A 141 -22.81 5.77 -8.28
N TYR A 142 -22.45 5.18 -9.43
CA TYR A 142 -23.40 4.43 -10.27
C TYR A 142 -23.79 3.11 -9.61
N GLU A 143 -22.83 2.35 -9.10
CA GLU A 143 -23.07 1.07 -8.40
C GLU A 143 -23.92 1.30 -7.14
N ILE A 144 -23.63 2.35 -6.37
CA ILE A 144 -24.41 2.70 -5.19
C ILE A 144 -25.88 2.99 -5.56
N ARG A 145 -26.09 3.78 -6.62
CA ARG A 145 -27.44 4.15 -7.07
C ARG A 145 -28.24 2.97 -7.63
N THR A 146 -27.57 2.07 -8.34
CA THR A 146 -28.23 0.91 -8.98
C THR A 146 -28.27 -0.32 -8.09
N GLN A 147 -27.52 -0.32 -7.01
CA GLN A 147 -27.33 -1.48 -6.12
C GLN A 147 -26.77 -2.71 -6.86
N GLN A 148 -26.06 -2.48 -7.96
CA GLN A 148 -25.41 -3.50 -8.76
C GLN A 148 -23.90 -3.34 -8.60
N TYR A 149 -23.29 -4.26 -7.87
CA TYR A 149 -21.88 -4.22 -7.53
C TYR A 149 -21.13 -5.36 -8.21
N ASP A 150 -20.04 -5.01 -8.85
CA ASP A 150 -19.05 -5.98 -9.31
C ASP A 150 -18.11 -6.38 -8.16
N ALA A 151 -17.59 -7.60 -8.19
CA ALA A 151 -16.56 -8.01 -7.25
C ALA A 151 -15.27 -7.25 -7.56
N GLN A 152 -14.81 -6.43 -6.62
CA GLN A 152 -13.61 -5.60 -6.74
C GLN A 152 -12.75 -5.71 -5.48
N GLN A 153 -11.52 -5.26 -5.58
CA GLN A 153 -10.58 -5.25 -4.45
C GLN A 153 -10.79 -4.01 -3.59
N LEU A 154 -11.01 -4.22 -2.30
CA LEU A 154 -10.83 -3.21 -1.27
C LEU A 154 -9.39 -3.34 -0.78
N SER A 155 -8.57 -2.31 -1.00
CA SER A 155 -7.15 -2.36 -0.70
C SER A 155 -6.79 -1.57 0.55
N VAL A 156 -6.02 -2.19 1.44
CA VAL A 156 -5.41 -1.54 2.61
C VAL A 156 -3.92 -1.44 2.36
N PHE A 157 -3.37 -0.23 2.35
CA PHE A 157 -1.95 0.02 2.18
C PHE A 157 -1.33 0.50 3.49
N LEU A 158 -0.23 -0.14 3.86
CA LEU A 158 0.66 0.29 4.93
C LEU A 158 1.96 0.74 4.30
N THR A 159 2.32 2.01 4.49
CA THR A 159 3.56 2.60 3.96
C THR A 159 4.46 3.03 5.11
N ALA A 160 5.67 2.50 5.18
CA ALA A 160 6.75 3.05 6.00
C ALA A 160 7.68 3.86 5.10
N ARG A 161 7.90 5.14 5.42
CA ARG A 161 8.67 6.09 4.60
C ARG A 161 9.73 6.78 5.43
N LYS A 162 10.94 6.92 4.86
CA LYS A 162 11.99 7.78 5.39
C LYS A 162 12.35 8.85 4.38
N TYR A 163 12.33 10.10 4.83
CA TYR A 163 12.85 11.24 4.08
C TYR A 163 14.34 11.39 4.32
N TRP A 164 15.10 11.73 3.28
CA TRP A 164 16.52 12.04 3.42
C TRP A 164 16.69 13.41 4.05
N GLY A 165 17.38 13.43 5.19
CA GLY A 165 17.87 14.66 5.81
C GLY A 165 19.30 14.97 5.37
N ILE A 166 19.75 16.21 5.59
CA ILE A 166 21.04 16.75 5.15
C ILE A 166 22.25 16.07 5.84
N THR A 167 22.07 15.20 6.83
CA THR A 167 23.11 14.92 7.82
C THR A 167 23.70 13.51 7.88
N GLU A 168 23.16 12.50 7.20
CA GLU A 168 23.72 11.15 7.32
C GLU A 168 23.63 10.34 6.03
N SER A 169 24.77 9.84 5.56
CA SER A 169 24.87 8.91 4.43
C SER A 169 24.56 7.47 4.88
N GLU A 170 23.32 7.17 5.20
CA GLU A 170 22.88 5.78 5.36
C GLU A 170 22.76 5.12 3.99
N SER A 171 23.19 3.86 3.88
CA SER A 171 23.00 3.14 2.61
C SER A 171 21.50 2.86 2.37
N LEU A 172 21.05 2.96 1.11
CA LEU A 172 19.67 2.61 0.72
C LEU A 172 19.24 1.22 1.22
N GLY A 173 20.19 0.27 1.26
CA GLY A 173 19.93 -1.07 1.76
C GLY A 173 19.68 -1.14 3.26
N ASP A 174 20.35 -0.31 4.06
CA ASP A 174 20.14 -0.25 5.52
C ASP A 174 18.82 0.44 5.83
N VAL A 175 18.53 1.54 5.16
CA VAL A 175 17.23 2.23 5.28
C VAL A 175 16.08 1.30 4.87
N HIS A 176 16.20 0.59 3.75
CA HIS A 176 15.19 -0.38 3.33
C HIS A 176 14.96 -1.46 4.39
N ARG A 177 16.02 -1.98 5.00
CA ARG A 177 15.90 -2.99 6.06
C ARG A 177 15.20 -2.44 7.29
N ALA A 178 15.53 -1.21 7.71
CA ALA A 178 14.89 -0.55 8.83
C ALA A 178 13.40 -0.30 8.57
N LEU A 179 13.05 0.23 7.38
CA LEU A 179 11.65 0.45 7.00
C LEU A 179 10.85 -0.85 6.88
N THR A 180 11.49 -1.93 6.38
CA THR A 180 10.84 -3.24 6.33
C THR A 180 10.51 -3.74 7.73
N ALA A 181 11.44 -3.62 8.69
CA ALA A 181 11.19 -4.02 10.08
C ALA A 181 10.04 -3.22 10.71
N ILE A 182 9.98 -1.90 10.48
CA ILE A 182 8.90 -1.04 10.94
C ILE A 182 7.56 -1.50 10.30
N ALA A 183 7.55 -1.73 8.99
CA ALA A 183 6.34 -2.15 8.28
C ALA A 183 5.85 -3.52 8.78
N GLU A 184 6.74 -4.50 9.02
CA GLU A 184 6.39 -5.81 9.56
C GLU A 184 5.80 -5.73 10.97
N GLU A 185 6.41 -4.94 11.86
CA GLU A 185 5.90 -4.69 13.21
C GLU A 185 4.50 -4.07 13.16
N TRP A 186 4.34 -3.00 12.37
CA TRP A 186 3.04 -2.33 12.23
C TRP A 186 1.99 -3.21 11.60
N ALA A 187 2.35 -3.99 10.58
CA ALA A 187 1.44 -4.95 9.96
C ALA A 187 0.92 -5.96 10.99
N ALA A 188 1.83 -6.59 11.74
CA ALA A 188 1.49 -7.66 12.69
C ALA A 188 0.73 -7.14 13.92
N GLU A 189 1.13 -6.00 14.49
CA GLU A 189 0.60 -5.55 15.77
C GLU A 189 -0.61 -4.61 15.64
N ARG A 190 -0.79 -3.96 14.49
CA ARG A 190 -1.79 -2.90 14.33
C ARG A 190 -2.68 -3.09 13.11
N ILE A 191 -2.09 -3.18 11.89
CA ILE A 191 -2.90 -3.11 10.67
C ILE A 191 -3.72 -4.38 10.48
N VAL A 192 -3.09 -5.55 10.60
CA VAL A 192 -3.82 -6.82 10.47
C VAL A 192 -4.88 -6.94 11.55
N PRO A 193 -4.60 -6.79 12.86
CA PRO A 193 -5.63 -6.98 13.88
C PRO A 193 -6.70 -5.88 13.94
N LEU A 194 -6.35 -4.62 13.64
CA LEU A 194 -7.27 -3.48 13.83
C LEU A 194 -8.01 -3.04 12.57
N VAL A 195 -7.51 -3.41 11.38
CA VAL A 195 -8.08 -2.98 10.10
C VAL A 195 -8.43 -4.16 9.21
N VAL A 196 -7.43 -4.97 8.83
CA VAL A 196 -7.62 -6.05 7.84
C VAL A 196 -8.57 -7.12 8.36
N ASN A 197 -8.34 -7.64 9.57
CA ASN A 197 -9.18 -8.70 10.14
C ASN A 197 -10.64 -8.24 10.37
N PRO A 198 -10.94 -7.05 10.93
CA PRO A 198 -12.31 -6.57 11.03
C PRO A 198 -13.03 -6.47 9.68
N LEU A 199 -12.36 -5.91 8.65
CA LEU A 199 -12.92 -5.83 7.30
C LEU A 199 -13.16 -7.23 6.71
N ALA A 200 -12.19 -8.14 6.81
CA ALA A 200 -12.34 -9.50 6.34
C ALA A 200 -13.48 -10.26 7.04
N GLN A 201 -13.66 -10.05 8.35
CA GLN A 201 -14.76 -10.64 9.12
C GLN A 201 -16.11 -10.06 8.71
N ALA A 202 -16.19 -8.75 8.46
CA ALA A 202 -17.41 -8.11 7.99
C ALA A 202 -17.81 -8.65 6.61
N ILE A 203 -16.85 -8.79 5.68
CA ILE A 203 -17.05 -9.41 4.36
C ILE A 203 -17.57 -10.84 4.51
N ALA A 204 -16.90 -11.65 5.34
CA ALA A 204 -17.28 -13.06 5.53
C ALA A 204 -18.64 -13.25 6.20
N SER A 205 -19.10 -12.27 6.98
CA SER A 205 -20.41 -12.29 7.63
C SER A 205 -21.56 -11.76 6.76
N GLY A 206 -21.26 -11.30 5.55
CA GLY A 206 -22.25 -10.78 4.60
C GLY A 206 -22.88 -9.45 5.04
N ARG A 207 -22.13 -8.64 5.76
CA ARG A 207 -22.57 -7.29 6.19
C ARG A 207 -22.38 -6.28 5.08
#